data_1b9e703f324fca87f5f4e204e4e2f00e
#
_entry.id   1b9e703f324fca87f5f4e204e4e2f00e
#
_cell.length_a   1.000
_cell.length_b   1.000
_cell.length_c   1.000
_cell.angle_alpha   90.00
_cell.angle_beta   90.00
_cell.angle_gamma   90.00
#
_symmetry.space_group_name_H-M   'P 1'
#
loop_
_entity.id
_entity.type
_entity.pdbx_description
1 polymer ?
#
loop_
_entity_poly.entity_id
_entity_poly.type
_entity_poly.pdbx_seq_one_letter_code
_entity_poly.pdbx_strand_id
1 'polypeptide(L)'
;CSSDLPQIEVVQIQFNYADFDDPAVQAGKCYEICRKHGKQVIVMEPVRGGSLANLPDDAKAVFEELHGGSPATYAIRYAAGFPGIMMVLSGMSSLEQMKENVSFMKDFRPLDEREMKAVEKVREIFRGKNLIPCTGCRYCVDGCPKKISIPDLFACMNAKKIYQNTNSNVYYRVHTRNNGKASDCIKCGKCE
;
A
#
# COMPACT_ATOMS: atom_id res chain seq x y z
N CYS A 1 -1.24 -19.68 -7.76
CA CYS A 1 -0.25 -18.66 -7.35
C CYS A 1 1.16 -19.19 -7.56
N SER A 2 2.14 -18.37 -8.00
CA SER A 2 3.52 -18.84 -8.22
C SER A 2 4.22 -19.27 -6.92
N SER A 3 3.73 -18.87 -5.76
CA SER A 3 4.31 -19.22 -4.46
C SER A 3 4.12 -20.68 -4.04
N ASP A 4 3.23 -21.45 -4.70
CA ASP A 4 3.04 -22.89 -4.44
C ASP A 4 3.95 -23.79 -5.29
N LEU A 5 4.69 -23.24 -6.25
CA LEU A 5 5.62 -23.96 -7.08
C LEU A 5 6.90 -24.30 -6.31
N PRO A 6 7.38 -25.59 -6.34
CA PRO A 6 8.59 -26.00 -5.64
C PRO A 6 9.85 -25.22 -6.05
N GLN A 7 9.93 -24.84 -7.32
CA GLN A 7 11.09 -24.15 -7.90
C GLN A 7 11.23 -22.70 -7.45
N ILE A 8 10.18 -22.10 -6.89
CA ILE A 8 10.22 -20.71 -6.39
C ILE A 8 10.73 -20.75 -4.96
N GLU A 9 11.85 -20.12 -4.70
CA GLU A 9 12.47 -20.02 -3.37
C GLU A 9 12.07 -18.73 -2.66
N VAL A 10 11.95 -17.64 -3.41
CA VAL A 10 11.69 -16.29 -2.89
C VAL A 10 10.55 -15.64 -3.68
N VAL A 11 9.66 -14.95 -2.99
CA VAL A 11 8.52 -14.24 -3.60
C VAL A 11 8.60 -12.76 -3.24
N GLN A 12 8.54 -11.90 -4.25
CA GLN A 12 8.45 -10.47 -4.03
C GLN A 12 6.98 -10.05 -4.01
N ILE A 13 6.56 -9.37 -2.94
CA ILE A 13 5.20 -8.88 -2.77
C ILE A 13 5.17 -7.40 -2.38
N GLN A 14 4.13 -6.69 -2.78
CA GLN A 14 3.79 -5.39 -2.21
C GLN A 14 3.27 -5.62 -0.80
N PHE A 15 3.91 -5.01 0.21
CA PHE A 15 3.56 -5.27 1.60
C PHE A 15 3.82 -4.05 2.48
N ASN A 16 2.76 -3.50 3.03
CA ASN A 16 2.77 -2.40 3.99
C ASN A 16 1.46 -2.41 4.80
N TYR A 17 1.38 -1.64 5.86
CA TYR A 17 0.22 -1.64 6.76
C TYR A 17 -1.07 -1.09 6.12
N ALA A 18 -0.98 -0.23 5.11
CA ALA A 18 -2.17 0.33 4.46
C ALA A 18 -2.80 -0.66 3.48
N ASP A 19 -1.97 -1.48 2.81
CA ASP A 19 -2.41 -2.44 1.80
C ASP A 19 -2.64 -3.86 2.37
N PHE A 20 -2.43 -4.06 3.68
CA PHE A 20 -2.49 -5.37 4.31
C PHE A 20 -3.85 -6.07 4.08
N ASP A 21 -4.96 -5.35 4.30
CA ASP A 21 -6.32 -5.83 4.08
C ASP A 21 -6.97 -5.25 2.82
N ASP A 22 -6.22 -4.52 1.99
CA ASP A 22 -6.76 -3.92 0.76
C ASP A 22 -7.21 -5.04 -0.21
N PRO A 23 -8.48 -5.06 -0.66
CA PRO A 23 -9.01 -6.13 -1.49
C PRO A 23 -8.37 -6.22 -2.87
N ALA A 24 -7.77 -5.14 -3.38
CA ALA A 24 -7.09 -5.13 -4.68
C ALA A 24 -5.65 -5.65 -4.57
N VAL A 25 -4.95 -5.35 -3.48
CA VAL A 25 -3.56 -5.77 -3.23
C VAL A 25 -3.49 -7.10 -2.50
N GLN A 26 -4.33 -7.29 -1.48
CA GLN A 26 -4.41 -8.49 -0.63
C GLN A 26 -3.05 -8.88 -0.01
N ALA A 27 -2.28 -7.88 0.42
CA ALA A 27 -0.92 -8.06 0.89
C ALA A 27 -0.79 -9.12 2.01
N GLY A 28 -1.67 -9.07 2.99
CA GLY A 28 -1.72 -10.05 4.09
C GLY A 28 -1.94 -11.48 3.59
N LYS A 29 -2.91 -11.69 2.69
CA LYS A 29 -3.17 -13.02 2.12
C LYS A 29 -2.00 -13.54 1.28
N CYS A 30 -1.37 -12.68 0.49
CA CYS A 30 -0.18 -13.05 -0.27
C CYS A 30 0.95 -13.48 0.67
N TYR A 31 1.18 -12.74 1.75
CA TYR A 31 2.15 -13.08 2.78
C TYR A 31 1.83 -14.43 3.44
N GLU A 32 0.59 -14.67 3.87
CA GLU A 32 0.16 -15.92 4.50
C GLU A 32 0.40 -17.13 3.59
N ILE A 33 0.11 -16.99 2.29
CA ILE A 33 0.39 -18.05 1.30
C ILE A 33 1.90 -18.32 1.21
N CYS A 34 2.72 -17.28 1.14
CA CYS A 34 4.18 -17.46 1.13
C CYS A 34 4.66 -18.21 2.40
N ARG A 35 4.14 -17.83 3.57
CA ARG A 35 4.46 -18.51 4.84
C ARG A 35 4.02 -19.97 4.85
N LYS A 36 2.79 -20.24 4.40
CA LYS A 36 2.25 -21.61 4.30
C LYS A 36 3.13 -22.54 3.45
N HIS A 37 3.73 -22.00 2.38
CA HIS A 37 4.60 -22.75 1.48
C HIS A 37 6.09 -22.63 1.82
N GLY A 38 6.45 -22.07 2.98
CA GLY A 38 7.83 -21.94 3.44
C GLY A 38 8.69 -21.00 2.58
N LYS A 39 8.08 -20.11 1.81
CA LYS A 39 8.79 -19.18 0.91
C LYS A 39 9.26 -17.95 1.68
N GLN A 40 10.47 -17.52 1.38
CA GLN A 40 10.97 -16.23 1.86
C GLN A 40 10.37 -15.08 1.06
N VAL A 41 10.20 -13.95 1.72
CA VAL A 41 9.52 -12.79 1.12
C VAL A 41 10.46 -11.60 1.00
N ILE A 42 10.50 -11.01 -0.18
CA ILE A 42 11.07 -9.69 -0.44
C ILE A 42 9.90 -8.69 -0.50
N VAL A 43 9.97 -7.66 0.31
CA VAL A 43 8.95 -6.61 0.35
C VAL A 43 9.27 -5.50 -0.64
N MET A 44 8.31 -5.18 -1.52
CA MET A 44 8.29 -3.94 -2.29
C MET A 44 7.20 -3.00 -1.76
N GLU A 45 7.32 -1.71 -2.06
CA GLU A 45 6.37 -0.66 -1.64
C GLU A 45 6.16 -0.57 -0.10
N PRO A 46 7.19 -0.68 0.75
CA PRO A 46 7.01 -0.59 2.21
C PRO A 46 6.45 0.75 2.65
N VAL A 47 6.71 1.82 1.89
CA VAL A 47 6.20 3.18 2.11
C VAL A 47 5.18 3.62 1.04
N ARG A 48 4.68 2.70 0.24
CA ARG A 48 3.62 2.93 -0.77
C ARG A 48 3.90 4.13 -1.67
N GLY A 49 5.03 4.08 -2.41
CA GLY A 49 5.46 5.19 -3.28
C GLY A 49 5.68 6.51 -2.52
N GLY A 50 6.08 6.45 -1.26
CA GLY A 50 6.28 7.61 -0.40
C GLY A 50 5.02 8.12 0.30
N SER A 51 3.85 7.55 0.03
CA SER A 51 2.57 8.00 0.65
C SER A 51 2.57 7.78 2.16
N LEU A 52 3.20 6.70 2.65
CA LEU A 52 3.30 6.40 4.08
C LEU A 52 4.46 7.14 4.77
N ALA A 53 5.35 7.76 4.02
CA ALA A 53 6.36 8.69 4.55
C ALA A 53 5.79 10.10 4.73
N ASN A 54 4.80 10.48 3.91
CA ASN A 54 4.17 11.80 3.89
C ASN A 54 2.69 11.65 4.22
N LEU A 55 2.39 11.40 5.48
CA LEU A 55 1.03 11.21 5.97
C LEU A 55 0.28 12.55 6.09
N PRO A 56 -1.07 12.54 5.99
CA PRO A 56 -1.91 13.64 6.44
C PRO A 56 -1.68 13.95 7.92
N ASP A 57 -1.92 15.21 8.33
CA ASP A 57 -1.59 15.70 9.67
C ASP A 57 -2.24 14.89 10.79
N ASP A 58 -3.51 14.45 10.62
CA ASP A 58 -4.24 13.62 11.56
C ASP A 58 -3.61 12.24 11.79
N ALA A 59 -3.10 11.62 10.74
CA ALA A 59 -2.40 10.35 10.82
C ALA A 59 -0.94 10.51 11.28
N LYS A 60 -0.28 11.59 10.86
CA LYS A 60 1.09 11.90 11.25
C LYS A 60 1.22 12.14 12.75
N ALA A 61 0.30 12.89 13.34
CA ALA A 61 0.26 13.17 14.77
C ALA A 61 0.29 11.90 15.64
N VAL A 62 -0.34 10.81 15.17
CA VAL A 62 -0.33 9.53 15.90
C VAL A 62 1.08 8.96 16.08
N PHE A 63 1.94 9.07 15.07
CA PHE A 63 3.33 8.62 15.17
C PHE A 63 4.23 9.63 15.89
N GLU A 64 3.95 10.93 15.79
CA GLU A 64 4.71 11.97 16.50
C GLU A 64 4.63 11.80 18.02
N GLU A 65 3.50 11.35 18.55
CA GLU A 65 3.31 11.02 19.98
C GLU A 65 4.25 9.90 20.48
N LEU A 66 4.81 9.08 19.59
CA LEU A 66 5.70 7.97 19.97
C LEU A 66 7.17 8.39 20.06
N HIS A 67 7.56 9.48 19.41
CA HIS A 67 8.94 10.00 19.34
C HIS A 67 10.00 8.99 18.85
N GLY A 68 9.59 7.97 18.08
CA GLY A 68 10.44 6.84 17.65
C GLY A 68 10.95 6.94 16.21
N GLY A 69 10.85 8.10 15.55
CA GLY A 69 11.30 8.33 14.19
C GLY A 69 10.21 8.88 13.27
N SER A 70 10.51 8.96 11.97
CA SER A 70 9.56 9.43 10.96
C SER A 70 8.45 8.39 10.69
N PRO A 71 7.33 8.78 10.05
CA PRO A 71 6.33 7.81 9.58
C PRO A 71 6.91 6.69 8.70
N ALA A 72 7.96 6.97 7.93
CA ALA A 72 8.67 5.97 7.13
C ALA A 72 9.35 4.91 8.00
N THR A 73 9.92 5.29 9.15
CA THR A 73 10.52 4.35 10.11
C THR A 73 9.50 3.32 10.57
N TYR A 74 8.29 3.75 10.94
CA TYR A 74 7.22 2.83 11.37
C TYR A 74 6.74 1.94 10.22
N ALA A 75 6.61 2.48 9.00
CA ALA A 75 6.18 1.70 7.84
C ALA A 75 7.19 0.62 7.45
N ILE A 76 8.48 0.93 7.45
CA ILE A 76 9.54 -0.03 7.11
C ILE A 76 9.70 -1.07 8.22
N ARG A 77 9.70 -0.65 9.50
CA ARG A 77 9.78 -1.58 10.65
C ARG A 77 8.55 -2.49 10.73
N TYR A 78 7.35 -1.98 10.39
CA TYR A 78 6.15 -2.82 10.25
C TYR A 78 6.40 -3.94 9.25
N ALA A 79 6.81 -3.61 8.04
CA ALA A 79 7.04 -4.61 7.00
C ALA A 79 8.16 -5.59 7.37
N ALA A 80 9.28 -5.10 7.90
CA ALA A 80 10.44 -5.92 8.27
C ALA A 80 10.20 -6.82 9.49
N GLY A 81 9.23 -6.49 10.35
CA GLY A 81 8.96 -7.21 11.59
C GLY A 81 8.24 -8.55 11.43
N PHE A 82 7.75 -8.88 10.24
CA PHE A 82 7.03 -10.13 10.00
C PHE A 82 7.99 -11.31 9.77
N PRO A 83 7.72 -12.48 10.36
CA PRO A 83 8.54 -13.69 10.17
C PRO A 83 8.67 -14.08 8.70
N GLY A 84 9.86 -14.43 8.24
CA GLY A 84 10.12 -14.84 6.85
C GLY A 84 10.22 -13.70 5.85
N ILE A 85 10.18 -12.45 6.29
CA ILE A 85 10.65 -11.33 5.48
C ILE A 85 12.18 -11.38 5.44
N MET A 86 12.70 -11.59 4.25
CA MET A 86 14.15 -11.67 4.02
C MET A 86 14.75 -10.29 3.74
N MET A 87 14.02 -9.43 3.05
CA MET A 87 14.49 -8.12 2.61
C MET A 87 13.34 -7.14 2.44
N VAL A 88 13.58 -5.88 2.74
CA VAL A 88 12.67 -4.76 2.46
C VAL A 88 13.35 -3.79 1.49
N LEU A 89 12.73 -3.60 0.32
CA LEU A 89 13.21 -2.69 -0.72
C LEU A 89 12.67 -1.29 -0.45
N SER A 90 13.50 -0.38 -0.02
CA SER A 90 13.14 1.02 0.21
C SER A 90 13.73 1.93 -0.86
N GLY A 91 12.86 2.70 -1.54
CA GLY A 91 13.26 3.73 -2.52
C GLY A 91 13.68 5.01 -1.82
N MET A 92 14.97 5.20 -1.59
CA MET A 92 15.53 6.40 -0.98
C MET A 92 16.01 7.37 -2.05
N SER A 93 15.63 8.65 -1.94
CA SER A 93 16.01 9.71 -2.90
C SER A 93 16.99 10.72 -2.30
N SER A 94 17.28 10.63 -0.99
CA SER A 94 18.23 11.52 -0.32
C SER A 94 19.15 10.75 0.64
N LEU A 95 20.28 11.37 0.96
CA LEU A 95 21.25 10.82 1.91
C LEU A 95 20.65 10.74 3.33
N GLU A 96 19.78 11.69 3.69
CA GLU A 96 19.10 11.73 4.99
C GLU A 96 18.17 10.51 5.16
N GLN A 97 17.36 10.20 4.14
CA GLN A 97 16.51 9.00 4.13
C GLN A 97 17.33 7.71 4.25
N MET A 98 18.46 7.64 3.55
CA MET A 98 19.37 6.49 3.66
C MET A 98 19.94 6.37 5.09
N LYS A 99 20.44 7.47 5.66
CA LYS A 99 20.98 7.48 7.02
C LYS A 99 19.93 7.06 8.05
N GLU A 100 18.70 7.59 7.94
CA GLU A 100 17.59 7.21 8.83
C GLU A 100 17.28 5.73 8.70
N ASN A 101 17.06 5.21 7.48
CA ASN A 101 16.73 3.80 7.26
C ASN A 101 17.84 2.86 7.76
N VAL A 102 19.11 3.17 7.50
CA VAL A 102 20.24 2.37 7.98
C VAL A 102 20.34 2.42 9.51
N SER A 103 20.04 3.55 10.16
CA SER A 103 20.18 3.71 11.60
C SER A 103 19.31 2.74 12.38
N PHE A 104 18.02 2.59 12.03
CA PHE A 104 17.12 1.68 12.73
C PHE A 104 17.20 0.23 12.21
N MET A 105 17.65 0.02 10.97
CA MET A 105 17.84 -1.33 10.42
C MET A 105 19.11 -2.01 10.94
N LYS A 106 20.15 -1.24 11.30
CA LYS A 106 21.39 -1.79 11.88
C LYS A 106 21.16 -2.49 13.22
N ASP A 107 20.33 -1.89 14.07
CA ASP A 107 19.93 -2.42 15.36
C ASP A 107 18.42 -2.72 15.35
N PHE A 108 17.98 -3.49 14.35
CA PHE A 108 16.59 -3.73 14.07
C PHE A 108 15.79 -4.24 15.28
N ARG A 109 14.69 -3.58 15.55
CA ARG A 109 13.66 -4.02 16.51
C ARG A 109 12.31 -4.00 15.82
N PRO A 110 11.54 -5.10 15.89
CA PRO A 110 10.14 -5.09 15.45
C PRO A 110 9.36 -3.99 16.17
N LEU A 111 8.22 -3.60 15.62
CA LEU A 111 7.30 -2.71 16.33
C LEU A 111 6.81 -3.38 17.61
N ASP A 112 6.80 -2.63 18.70
CA ASP A 112 6.20 -3.08 19.96
C ASP A 112 4.66 -2.95 19.92
N GLU A 113 3.99 -3.38 21.01
CA GLU A 113 2.52 -3.33 21.09
C GLU A 113 1.95 -1.90 21.00
N ARG A 114 2.66 -0.91 21.55
CA ARG A 114 2.23 0.50 21.50
C ARG A 114 2.36 1.04 20.08
N GLU A 115 3.46 0.75 19.42
CA GLU A 115 3.71 1.13 18.03
C GLU A 115 2.73 0.42 17.07
N MET A 116 2.42 -0.86 17.29
CA MET A 116 1.41 -1.60 16.51
C MET A 116 0.00 -1.02 16.70
N LYS A 117 -0.37 -0.61 17.91
CA LYS A 117 -1.65 0.11 18.16
C LYS A 117 -1.71 1.44 17.42
N ALA A 118 -0.59 2.18 17.36
CA ALA A 118 -0.51 3.41 16.59
C ALA A 118 -0.68 3.16 15.09
N VAL A 119 -0.06 2.12 14.54
CA VAL A 119 -0.28 1.70 13.15
C VAL A 119 -1.77 1.40 12.91
N GLU A 120 -2.44 0.65 13.81
CA GLU A 120 -3.87 0.36 13.62
C GLU A 120 -4.72 1.63 13.71
N LYS A 121 -4.43 2.55 14.61
CA LYS A 121 -5.09 3.86 14.68
C LYS A 121 -4.95 4.66 13.38
N VAL A 122 -3.77 4.64 12.76
CA VAL A 122 -3.57 5.27 11.44
C VAL A 122 -4.41 4.58 10.37
N ARG A 123 -4.50 3.24 10.38
CA ARG A 123 -5.36 2.47 9.45
C ARG A 123 -6.85 2.82 9.64
N GLU A 124 -7.31 3.00 10.89
CA GLU A 124 -8.67 3.45 11.19
C GLU A 124 -8.95 4.85 10.64
N ILE A 125 -8.00 5.80 10.79
CA ILE A 125 -8.10 7.13 10.20
C ILE A 125 -8.26 7.02 8.67
N PHE A 126 -7.49 6.15 8.00
CA PHE A 126 -7.64 5.95 6.56
C PHE A 126 -9.00 5.38 6.17
N ARG A 127 -9.50 4.38 6.91
CA ARG A 127 -10.85 3.79 6.69
C ARG A 127 -11.97 4.82 6.91
N GLY A 128 -11.79 5.76 7.84
CA GLY A 128 -12.73 6.83 8.14
C GLY A 128 -12.87 7.93 7.07
N LYS A 129 -12.03 7.94 6.03
CA LYS A 129 -12.00 9.01 4.99
C LYS A 129 -13.16 8.95 3.96
N ASN A 130 -14.25 8.23 4.23
CA ASN A 130 -15.39 8.08 3.32
C ASN A 130 -14.97 7.62 1.90
N LEU A 131 -14.35 6.45 1.86
CA LEU A 131 -13.81 5.86 0.64
C LEU A 131 -14.93 5.24 -0.22
N ILE A 132 -14.67 5.13 -1.52
CA ILE A 132 -15.54 4.39 -2.43
C ILE A 132 -15.33 2.89 -2.19
N PRO A 133 -16.36 2.13 -1.75
CA PRO A 133 -16.24 0.71 -1.40
C PRO A 133 -16.21 -0.14 -2.68
N CYS A 134 -15.03 -0.26 -3.30
CA CYS A 134 -14.84 -1.07 -4.49
C CYS A 134 -14.01 -2.32 -4.18
N THR A 135 -14.54 -3.50 -4.51
CA THR A 135 -13.86 -4.80 -4.30
C THR A 135 -12.88 -5.16 -5.42
N GLY A 136 -12.79 -4.36 -6.48
CA GLY A 136 -11.93 -4.63 -7.62
C GLY A 136 -12.37 -5.79 -8.51
N CYS A 137 -13.63 -6.25 -8.42
CA CYS A 137 -14.15 -7.41 -9.17
C CYS A 137 -14.17 -7.22 -10.70
N ARG A 138 -14.06 -5.98 -11.20
CA ARG A 138 -13.93 -5.56 -12.60
C ARG A 138 -15.15 -5.83 -13.50
N TYR A 139 -16.28 -6.35 -13.02
CA TYR A 139 -17.48 -6.56 -13.83
C TYR A 139 -17.98 -5.29 -14.56
N CYS A 140 -17.76 -4.13 -13.96
CA CYS A 140 -18.11 -2.84 -14.55
C CYS A 140 -17.19 -2.41 -15.71
N VAL A 141 -16.05 -3.07 -15.94
CA VAL A 141 -15.08 -2.70 -16.98
C VAL A 141 -15.50 -3.23 -18.35
N ASP A 142 -15.84 -4.52 -18.40
CA ASP A 142 -16.15 -5.22 -19.66
C ASP A 142 -17.39 -4.65 -20.35
N GLY A 143 -18.39 -4.20 -19.55
CA GLY A 143 -19.61 -3.56 -20.06
C GLY A 143 -19.47 -2.11 -20.46
N CYS A 144 -18.34 -1.45 -20.15
CA CYS A 144 -18.18 -0.02 -20.37
C CYS A 144 -17.87 0.33 -21.84
N PRO A 145 -18.79 1.02 -22.59
CA PRO A 145 -18.58 1.35 -24.00
C PRO A 145 -17.44 2.38 -24.20
N LYS A 146 -17.04 3.07 -23.14
CA LYS A 146 -15.92 4.02 -23.16
C LYS A 146 -14.62 3.42 -22.61
N LYS A 147 -14.60 2.10 -22.32
CA LYS A 147 -13.41 1.39 -21.79
C LYS A 147 -12.80 2.08 -20.57
N ILE A 148 -13.64 2.59 -19.67
CA ILE A 148 -13.19 3.23 -18.44
C ILE A 148 -12.81 2.13 -17.45
N SER A 149 -11.59 2.16 -16.94
CA SER A 149 -11.13 1.23 -15.89
C SER A 149 -11.62 1.69 -14.52
N ILE A 150 -12.93 1.56 -14.27
CA ILE A 150 -13.65 2.14 -13.13
C ILE A 150 -13.00 1.79 -11.78
N PRO A 151 -12.65 0.52 -11.47
CA PRO A 151 -12.00 0.18 -10.21
C PRO A 151 -10.68 0.89 -9.99
N ASP A 152 -9.85 1.04 -11.04
CA ASP A 152 -8.55 1.70 -10.95
C ASP A 152 -8.73 3.21 -10.70
N LEU A 153 -9.76 3.82 -11.30
CA LEU A 153 -10.08 5.24 -11.05
C LEU A 153 -10.64 5.45 -9.63
N PHE A 154 -11.43 4.51 -9.09
CA PHE A 154 -11.87 4.54 -7.69
C PHE A 154 -10.68 4.40 -6.74
N ALA A 155 -9.73 3.51 -7.02
CA ALA A 155 -8.50 3.39 -6.24
C ALA A 155 -7.70 4.70 -6.25
N CYS A 156 -7.55 5.37 -7.40
CA CYS A 156 -6.91 6.68 -7.49
C CYS A 156 -7.65 7.76 -6.66
N MET A 157 -8.99 7.77 -6.69
CA MET A 157 -9.79 8.71 -5.90
C MET A 157 -9.65 8.44 -4.40
N ASN A 158 -9.70 7.19 -3.99
CA ASN A 158 -9.50 6.78 -2.60
C ASN A 158 -8.11 7.17 -2.10
N ALA A 159 -7.06 6.88 -2.89
CA ALA A 159 -5.69 7.29 -2.58
C ALA A 159 -5.57 8.82 -2.45
N LYS A 160 -6.25 9.59 -3.31
CA LYS A 160 -6.27 11.05 -3.20
C LYS A 160 -6.96 11.53 -1.91
N LYS A 161 -8.06 10.88 -1.51
CA LYS A 161 -8.77 11.21 -0.26
C LYS A 161 -7.93 10.89 0.98
N ILE A 162 -7.21 9.75 0.98
CA ILE A 162 -6.39 9.30 2.11
C ILE A 162 -5.13 10.17 2.22
N TYR A 163 -4.32 10.22 1.16
CA TYR A 163 -2.94 10.72 1.23
C TYR A 163 -2.79 12.18 0.82
N GLN A 164 -3.79 12.77 0.14
CA GLN A 164 -3.82 14.17 -0.32
C GLN A 164 -2.57 14.60 -1.12
N ASN A 165 -1.84 13.64 -1.69
CA ASN A 165 -0.61 13.87 -2.43
C ASN A 165 -0.82 13.78 -3.96
N THR A 166 0.23 14.07 -4.72
CA THR A 166 0.21 14.10 -6.20
C THR A 166 0.33 12.73 -6.85
N ASN A 167 0.71 11.68 -6.10
CA ASN A 167 0.92 10.34 -6.65
C ASN A 167 -0.36 9.78 -7.29
N SER A 168 -1.52 10.03 -6.69
CA SER A 168 -2.81 9.64 -7.25
C SER A 168 -3.06 10.20 -8.65
N ASN A 169 -2.54 11.41 -8.96
CA ASN A 169 -2.65 12.02 -10.30
C ASN A 169 -1.73 11.32 -11.31
N VAL A 170 -0.59 10.78 -10.86
CA VAL A 170 0.32 10.00 -11.71
C VAL A 170 -0.35 8.68 -12.07
N TYR A 171 -0.87 7.95 -11.08
CA TYR A 171 -1.60 6.69 -11.33
C TYR A 171 -2.85 6.91 -12.19
N TYR A 172 -3.61 7.97 -11.97
CA TYR A 172 -4.75 8.32 -12.84
C TYR A 172 -4.31 8.45 -14.31
N ARG A 173 -3.19 9.15 -14.59
CA ARG A 173 -2.65 9.27 -15.95
C ARG A 173 -2.20 7.94 -16.54
N VAL A 174 -1.59 7.07 -15.72
CA VAL A 174 -1.19 5.72 -16.13
C VAL A 174 -2.42 4.90 -16.54
N HIS A 175 -3.45 4.85 -15.69
CA HIS A 175 -4.65 4.07 -15.94
C HIS A 175 -5.51 4.60 -17.09
N THR A 176 -5.43 5.91 -17.38
CA THR A 176 -6.17 6.53 -18.50
C THR A 176 -5.38 6.67 -19.79
N ARG A 177 -4.14 6.18 -19.84
CA ARG A 177 -3.28 6.29 -21.04
C ARG A 177 -3.86 5.53 -22.23
N ASN A 178 -4.38 4.31 -21.97
CA ASN A 178 -4.96 3.42 -23.00
C ASN A 178 -6.44 3.12 -22.73
N ASN A 179 -7.06 3.79 -21.77
CA ASN A 179 -8.45 3.60 -21.36
C ASN A 179 -9.17 4.94 -21.29
N GLY A 180 -10.50 4.91 -21.24
CA GLY A 180 -11.32 6.11 -21.07
C GLY A 180 -11.06 6.81 -19.73
N LYS A 181 -11.14 8.14 -19.74
CA LYS A 181 -11.11 8.98 -18.54
C LYS A 181 -12.47 8.94 -17.84
N ALA A 182 -12.53 9.29 -16.56
CA ALA A 182 -13.81 9.44 -15.85
C ALA A 182 -14.75 10.45 -16.52
N SER A 183 -14.20 11.52 -17.10
CA SER A 183 -14.96 12.54 -17.85
C SER A 183 -15.59 12.04 -19.15
N ASP A 184 -15.13 10.91 -19.68
CA ASP A 184 -15.65 10.33 -20.93
C ASP A 184 -16.94 9.52 -20.71
N CYS A 185 -17.38 9.41 -19.44
CA CYS A 185 -18.58 8.68 -19.06
C CYS A 185 -19.84 9.28 -19.68
N ILE A 186 -20.58 8.45 -20.44
CA ILE A 186 -21.83 8.84 -21.10
C ILE A 186 -23.07 8.54 -20.26
N LYS A 187 -22.90 8.14 -18.98
CA LYS A 187 -23.98 7.82 -18.03
C LYS A 187 -24.97 6.76 -18.56
N CYS A 188 -24.46 5.71 -19.21
CA CYS A 188 -25.30 4.66 -19.79
C CYS A 188 -25.83 3.61 -18.78
N GLY A 189 -25.46 3.66 -17.51
CA GLY A 189 -25.91 2.76 -16.44
C GLY A 189 -25.37 1.33 -16.48
N LYS A 190 -24.54 0.95 -17.45
CA LYS A 190 -24.09 -0.44 -17.61
C LYS A 190 -23.09 -0.93 -16.53
N CYS A 191 -22.63 -0.05 -15.65
CA CYS A 191 -21.70 -0.34 -14.57
C CYS A 191 -22.34 -0.36 -13.17
N GLU A 192 -23.64 -0.17 -13.09
CA GLU A 192 -24.46 -0.20 -11.87
C GLU A 192 -24.98 -1.59 -11.56
#